data_a4447709ff22894b12b26d715cb730de
#
_entry.id   a4447709ff22894b12b26d715cb730de
#
_cell.length_a   1.000
_cell.length_b   1.000
_cell.length_c   1.000
_cell.angle_alpha   90.00
_cell.angle_beta   90.00
_cell.angle_gamma   90.00
#
_symmetry.space_group_name_H-M   'P 1'
#
loop_
_entity.id
_entity.type
_entity.pdbx_description
1 polymer ?
#
loop_
_entity_poly.entity_id
_entity_poly.type
_entity_poly.pdbx_seq_one_letter_code
_entity_poly.pdbx_strand_id
1 'polypeptide(L)'
;ADFSDSDLLRYADQGVIVNLEDYIDNNMPNLKKVFEMYPEYRTMCTDSEGHIWALPWIEQLGSEKTAIQTVGNMSFINKKWLDFLGLEMPTTVDEFEQVLIAFRDNADAIKSEFGIEGDIIPMSCIVNNGDQDPAILINGFGEGYGDADKDRHIAVTDDLKVICAATQQGYREGLDWLHKLYSENLIDPECFTQEWSTYVSKGKAGRYGVCFSWDVANIDNLTDWEPLPALTADTRNITPQNGSFTSGFGRGKCVVTAKASNPALVCAWLDQMYAPLQSPQNNWGTYGDETGFNIFEMSTNDKGEPMLKHAPLGDASP
;
A
#
# COMPACT_ATOMS: atom_id res chain seq x y z
N ALA A 1 -5.67 8.57 13.30
CA ALA A 1 -5.37 7.32 14.00
C ALA A 1 -6.19 6.21 13.36
N ASP A 2 -5.61 5.04 13.20
CA ASP A 2 -6.33 3.87 12.73
C ASP A 2 -6.92 3.14 13.92
N PHE A 3 -8.25 3.10 13.97
CA PHE A 3 -8.98 2.35 14.97
C PHE A 3 -9.43 1.03 14.38
N SER A 4 -9.11 -0.08 15.03
CA SER A 4 -9.66 -1.39 14.68
C SER A 4 -11.17 -1.45 15.00
N ASP A 5 -11.88 -2.39 14.38
CA ASP A 5 -13.31 -2.60 14.70
C ASP A 5 -13.51 -2.91 16.19
N SER A 6 -12.61 -3.67 16.79
CA SER A 6 -12.65 -3.97 18.22
C SER A 6 -12.42 -2.73 19.10
N ASP A 7 -11.58 -1.78 18.66
CA ASP A 7 -11.39 -0.52 19.35
C ASP A 7 -12.64 0.35 19.27
N LEU A 8 -13.25 0.46 18.10
CA LEU A 8 -14.47 1.23 17.90
C LEU A 8 -15.60 0.71 18.78
N LEU A 9 -15.85 -0.59 18.77
CA LEU A 9 -16.88 -1.20 19.63
C LEU A 9 -16.60 -0.99 21.11
N ARG A 10 -15.36 -1.20 21.54
CA ARG A 10 -14.95 -1.00 22.93
C ARG A 10 -15.16 0.44 23.39
N TYR A 11 -14.79 1.44 22.58
CA TYR A 11 -14.96 2.85 22.92
C TYR A 11 -16.42 3.30 22.84
N ALA A 12 -17.21 2.71 21.94
CA ALA A 12 -18.64 2.91 21.87
C ALA A 12 -19.33 2.42 23.13
N ASP A 13 -19.08 1.19 23.57
CA ASP A 13 -19.62 0.59 24.79
C ASP A 13 -19.29 1.40 26.06
N GLN A 14 -18.09 2.02 26.08
CA GLN A 14 -17.65 2.88 27.16
C GLN A 14 -18.21 4.32 27.09
N GLY A 15 -18.96 4.65 26.04
CA GLY A 15 -19.48 6.00 25.83
C GLY A 15 -18.38 7.05 25.59
N VAL A 16 -17.21 6.66 25.10
CA VAL A 16 -16.07 7.55 24.84
C VAL A 16 -16.20 8.26 23.50
N ILE A 17 -16.80 7.62 22.51
CA ILE A 17 -17.07 8.14 21.17
C ILE A 17 -18.57 8.28 20.95
N VAL A 18 -18.94 9.16 20.02
CA VAL A 18 -20.35 9.42 19.68
C VAL A 18 -20.77 8.64 18.44
N ASN A 19 -22.03 8.24 18.38
CA ASN A 19 -22.66 7.74 17.18
C ASN A 19 -22.76 8.87 16.14
N LEU A 20 -22.38 8.60 14.90
CA LEU A 20 -22.22 9.63 13.87
C LEU A 20 -23.34 9.68 12.83
N GLU A 21 -24.27 8.75 12.79
CA GLU A 21 -25.32 8.65 11.73
C GLU A 21 -26.09 9.94 11.58
N ASP A 22 -26.68 10.45 12.67
CA ASP A 22 -27.46 11.68 12.65
C ASP A 22 -26.61 12.90 12.27
N TYR A 23 -25.35 12.93 12.69
CA TYR A 23 -24.43 14.01 12.33
C TYR A 23 -24.03 13.97 10.86
N ILE A 24 -23.82 12.77 10.30
CA ILE A 24 -23.55 12.59 8.87
C ILE A 24 -24.75 13.10 8.08
N ASP A 25 -25.94 12.67 8.44
CA ASP A 25 -27.15 12.99 7.70
C ASP A 25 -27.56 14.48 7.78
N ASN A 26 -27.24 15.16 8.88
CA ASN A 26 -27.68 16.54 9.12
C ASN A 26 -26.59 17.60 9.02
N ASN A 27 -25.30 17.24 9.20
CA ASN A 27 -24.21 18.19 9.33
C ASN A 27 -23.05 17.94 8.36
N MET A 28 -23.08 16.84 7.57
CA MET A 28 -21.97 16.46 6.68
C MET A 28 -22.46 16.26 5.23
N PRO A 29 -22.82 17.35 4.52
CA PRO A 29 -23.40 17.25 3.19
C PRO A 29 -22.45 16.65 2.14
N ASN A 30 -21.13 16.86 2.26
CA ASN A 30 -20.16 16.29 1.32
C ASN A 30 -20.05 14.77 1.50
N LEU A 31 -19.85 14.27 2.73
CA LEU A 31 -19.78 12.83 3.02
C LEU A 31 -21.12 12.15 2.71
N LYS A 32 -22.25 12.79 3.05
CA LYS A 32 -23.58 12.29 2.70
C LYS A 32 -23.73 12.09 1.19
N LYS A 33 -23.27 13.06 0.39
CA LYS A 33 -23.30 12.96 -1.07
C LYS A 33 -22.46 11.77 -1.56
N VAL A 34 -21.30 11.53 -0.96
CA VAL A 34 -20.46 10.33 -1.27
C VAL A 34 -21.23 9.04 -0.98
N PHE A 35 -21.89 8.96 0.16
CA PHE A 35 -22.68 7.78 0.54
C PHE A 35 -23.94 7.60 -0.32
N GLU A 36 -24.52 8.68 -0.83
CA GLU A 36 -25.62 8.60 -1.79
C GLU A 36 -25.19 8.11 -3.16
N MET A 37 -23.99 8.53 -3.62
CA MET A 37 -23.41 8.06 -4.89
C MET A 37 -22.91 6.61 -4.79
N TYR A 38 -22.40 6.20 -3.62
CA TYR A 38 -21.78 4.90 -3.36
C TYR A 38 -22.28 4.32 -2.03
N PRO A 39 -23.50 3.76 -2.01
CA PRO A 39 -24.15 3.27 -0.79
C PRO A 39 -23.35 2.19 -0.04
N GLU A 40 -22.51 1.46 -0.75
CA GLU A 40 -21.63 0.44 -0.17
C GLU A 40 -20.67 1.02 0.86
N TYR A 41 -20.16 2.23 0.67
CA TYR A 41 -19.27 2.86 1.66
C TYR A 41 -19.98 3.13 2.98
N ARG A 42 -21.25 3.56 2.93
CA ARG A 42 -22.05 3.69 4.15
C ARG A 42 -22.23 2.33 4.83
N THR A 43 -22.54 1.30 4.06
CA THR A 43 -22.67 -0.07 4.57
C THR A 43 -21.39 -0.56 5.22
N MET A 44 -20.23 -0.31 4.59
CA MET A 44 -18.92 -0.68 5.13
C MET A 44 -18.54 0.07 6.40
N CYS A 45 -19.06 1.29 6.61
CA CYS A 45 -18.86 2.06 7.84
C CYS A 45 -19.78 1.60 8.98
N THR A 46 -20.88 0.92 8.66
CA THR A 46 -21.93 0.55 9.61
C THR A 46 -21.61 -0.78 10.28
N ASP A 47 -21.77 -0.86 11.59
CA ASP A 47 -21.63 -2.10 12.35
C ASP A 47 -22.86 -3.01 12.23
N SER A 48 -22.85 -4.15 12.91
CA SER A 48 -23.94 -5.13 12.89
C SER A 48 -25.25 -4.63 13.55
N GLU A 49 -25.17 -3.57 14.36
CA GLU A 49 -26.30 -2.96 15.04
C GLU A 49 -26.86 -1.75 14.28
N GLY A 50 -26.23 -1.38 13.18
CA GLY A 50 -26.65 -0.27 12.33
C GLY A 50 -25.95 1.05 12.66
N HIS A 51 -24.89 1.06 13.45
CA HIS A 51 -24.24 2.25 13.93
C HIS A 51 -22.94 2.59 13.18
N ILE A 52 -22.66 3.91 13.08
CA ILE A 52 -21.41 4.45 12.51
C ILE A 52 -20.63 5.17 13.62
N TRP A 53 -19.49 4.62 13.99
CA TRP A 53 -18.66 5.13 15.11
C TRP A 53 -17.44 5.93 14.66
N ALA A 54 -17.08 5.84 13.38
CA ALA A 54 -15.93 6.55 12.82
C ALA A 54 -16.22 7.06 11.42
N LEU A 55 -15.58 8.18 11.08
CA LEU A 55 -15.55 8.69 9.72
C LEU A 55 -14.50 7.94 8.90
N PRO A 56 -14.82 7.54 7.67
CA PRO A 56 -13.92 6.80 6.82
C PRO A 56 -12.87 7.69 6.13
N TRP A 57 -11.80 7.07 5.68
CA TRP A 57 -11.01 7.57 4.57
C TRP A 57 -11.51 6.89 3.29
N ILE A 58 -11.78 7.69 2.28
CA ILE A 58 -12.25 7.20 0.98
C ILE A 58 -11.40 7.87 -0.08
N GLU A 59 -10.72 7.06 -0.88
CA GLU A 59 -9.92 7.52 -2.00
C GLU A 59 -10.50 6.96 -3.28
N GLN A 60 -11.01 7.85 -4.12
CA GLN A 60 -11.69 7.46 -5.32
C GLN A 60 -11.55 8.51 -6.41
N LEU A 61 -11.19 8.08 -7.61
CA LEU A 61 -11.17 8.91 -8.82
C LEU A 61 -12.46 8.71 -9.62
N GLY A 62 -13.27 9.78 -9.66
CA GLY A 62 -14.47 9.83 -10.49
C GLY A 62 -15.47 8.72 -10.19
N SER A 63 -16.23 8.34 -11.22
CA SER A 63 -17.28 7.33 -11.13
C SER A 63 -16.79 5.88 -11.23
N GLU A 64 -15.52 5.68 -11.58
CA GLU A 64 -14.98 4.36 -11.87
C GLU A 64 -14.40 3.63 -10.64
N LYS A 65 -14.47 4.28 -9.47
CA LYS A 65 -13.97 3.72 -8.19
C LYS A 65 -12.50 3.31 -8.24
N THR A 66 -11.71 4.01 -9.05
CA THR A 66 -10.28 3.77 -9.12
C THR A 66 -9.60 4.49 -7.95
N ALA A 67 -8.96 3.76 -7.07
CA ALA A 67 -8.15 4.34 -6.01
C ALA A 67 -6.92 5.04 -6.61
N ILE A 68 -6.60 6.24 -6.13
CA ILE A 68 -5.40 7.00 -6.56
C ILE A 68 -4.14 6.21 -6.17
N GLN A 69 -4.15 5.57 -5.01
CA GLN A 69 -3.06 4.76 -4.47
C GLN A 69 -3.08 3.30 -4.93
N THR A 70 -3.54 3.02 -6.13
CA THR A 70 -3.29 1.70 -6.69
C THR A 70 -1.80 1.62 -6.99
N VAL A 71 -1.03 1.11 -6.06
CA VAL A 71 0.40 0.87 -6.26
C VAL A 71 0.52 -0.39 -7.11
N GLY A 72 0.87 -0.20 -8.37
CA GLY A 72 0.98 -1.30 -9.34
C GLY A 72 2.14 -2.25 -9.05
N ASN A 73 3.10 -1.83 -8.24
CA ASN A 73 4.25 -2.63 -7.85
C ASN A 73 4.71 -2.26 -6.45
N MET A 74 4.96 -3.28 -5.64
CA MET A 74 5.51 -3.15 -4.29
C MET A 74 6.95 -3.66 -4.21
N SER A 75 7.35 -4.51 -5.14
CA SER A 75 8.67 -5.11 -5.21
C SER A 75 9.49 -4.50 -6.34
N PHE A 76 10.73 -4.15 -6.03
CA PHE A 76 11.67 -3.54 -6.95
C PHE A 76 12.97 -4.33 -6.96
N ILE A 77 13.58 -4.43 -8.14
CA ILE A 77 14.87 -5.10 -8.35
C ILE A 77 15.91 -4.12 -8.87
N ASN A 78 17.13 -4.25 -8.39
CA ASN A 78 18.26 -3.40 -8.78
C ASN A 78 18.71 -3.73 -10.21
N LYS A 79 18.24 -2.94 -11.16
CA LYS A 79 18.53 -3.09 -12.58
C LYS A 79 20.03 -2.98 -12.87
N LYS A 80 20.72 -2.09 -12.16
CA LYS A 80 22.14 -1.88 -12.32
C LYS A 80 22.95 -3.15 -11.99
N TRP A 81 22.53 -3.93 -11.00
CA TRP A 81 23.18 -5.20 -10.67
C TRP A 81 22.84 -6.30 -11.68
N LEU A 82 21.60 -6.33 -12.18
CA LEU A 82 21.24 -7.26 -13.27
C LEU A 82 22.13 -7.01 -14.50
N ASP A 83 22.23 -5.75 -14.94
CA ASP A 83 23.02 -5.37 -16.11
C ASP A 83 24.52 -5.69 -15.94
N PHE A 84 25.06 -5.39 -14.77
CA PHE A 84 26.46 -5.68 -14.43
C PHE A 84 26.79 -7.17 -14.48
N LEU A 85 25.89 -8.00 -14.00
CA LEU A 85 26.07 -9.45 -14.00
C LEU A 85 25.59 -10.15 -15.28
N GLY A 86 25.00 -9.40 -16.22
CA GLY A 86 24.45 -9.93 -17.46
C GLY A 86 23.24 -10.84 -17.25
N LEU A 87 22.42 -10.53 -16.24
CA LEU A 87 21.21 -11.27 -15.90
C LEU A 87 19.98 -10.65 -16.53
N GLU A 88 19.04 -11.49 -16.94
CA GLU A 88 17.72 -11.07 -17.41
C GLU A 88 16.77 -10.80 -16.23
N MET A 89 15.71 -10.02 -16.48
CA MET A 89 14.64 -9.77 -15.52
C MET A 89 13.88 -11.07 -15.23
N PRO A 90 13.82 -11.54 -13.98
CA PRO A 90 13.13 -12.78 -13.64
C PRO A 90 11.61 -12.65 -13.78
N THR A 91 10.95 -13.68 -14.25
CA THR A 91 9.49 -13.79 -14.41
C THR A 91 8.90 -14.98 -13.65
N THR A 92 9.74 -15.90 -13.22
CA THR A 92 9.36 -17.06 -12.42
C THR A 92 10.03 -17.04 -11.06
N VAL A 93 9.47 -17.79 -10.11
CA VAL A 93 10.07 -17.92 -8.77
C VAL A 93 11.46 -18.58 -8.81
N ASP A 94 11.68 -19.51 -9.74
CA ASP A 94 12.96 -20.18 -9.91
C ASP A 94 14.01 -19.24 -10.52
N GLU A 95 13.67 -18.47 -11.56
CA GLU A 95 14.56 -17.43 -12.12
C GLU A 95 14.92 -16.38 -11.07
N PHE A 96 13.95 -15.96 -10.28
CA PHE A 96 14.17 -14.99 -9.21
C PHE A 96 15.13 -15.53 -8.14
N GLU A 97 14.97 -16.78 -7.72
CA GLU A 97 15.90 -17.44 -6.82
C GLU A 97 17.33 -17.45 -7.38
N GLN A 98 17.49 -17.78 -8.67
CA GLN A 98 18.81 -17.77 -9.32
C GLN A 98 19.43 -16.37 -9.37
N VAL A 99 18.64 -15.33 -9.58
CA VAL A 99 19.09 -13.94 -9.51
C VAL A 99 19.58 -13.59 -8.10
N LEU A 100 18.83 -13.94 -7.06
CA LEU A 100 19.24 -13.70 -5.67
C LEU A 100 20.54 -14.44 -5.32
N ILE A 101 20.69 -15.69 -5.78
CA ILE A 101 21.92 -16.49 -5.64
C ILE A 101 23.08 -15.77 -6.34
N ALA A 102 22.87 -15.27 -7.55
CA ALA A 102 23.89 -14.53 -8.28
C ALA A 102 24.31 -13.25 -7.56
N PHE A 103 23.39 -12.51 -6.97
CA PHE A 103 23.70 -11.31 -6.16
C PHE A 103 24.53 -11.67 -4.93
N ARG A 104 24.18 -12.76 -4.21
CA ARG A 104 24.94 -13.25 -3.06
C ARG A 104 26.36 -13.67 -3.47
N ASP A 105 26.47 -14.50 -4.50
CA ASP A 105 27.73 -15.15 -4.88
C ASP A 105 28.71 -14.15 -5.55
N ASN A 106 28.21 -13.04 -6.09
CA ASN A 106 29.01 -11.97 -6.68
C ASN A 106 29.08 -10.69 -5.79
N ALA A 107 28.78 -10.82 -4.49
CA ALA A 107 28.72 -9.69 -3.58
C ALA A 107 29.99 -8.81 -3.60
N ASP A 108 31.20 -9.41 -3.59
CA ASP A 108 32.47 -8.69 -3.62
C ASP A 108 32.66 -7.91 -4.94
N ALA A 109 32.25 -8.49 -6.06
CA ALA A 109 32.32 -7.83 -7.36
C ALA A 109 31.37 -6.63 -7.42
N ILE A 110 30.13 -6.80 -6.95
CA ILE A 110 29.12 -5.72 -6.85
C ILE A 110 29.62 -4.60 -5.95
N LYS A 111 30.16 -4.92 -4.78
CA LYS A 111 30.74 -3.92 -3.86
C LYS A 111 31.86 -3.12 -4.51
N SER A 112 32.76 -3.81 -5.20
CA SER A 112 33.90 -3.18 -5.86
C SER A 112 33.49 -2.27 -7.01
N GLU A 113 32.53 -2.71 -7.84
CA GLU A 113 32.06 -1.95 -9.00
C GLU A 113 31.31 -0.68 -8.60
N PHE A 114 30.43 -0.80 -7.62
CA PHE A 114 29.54 0.31 -7.24
C PHE A 114 30.00 1.09 -5.99
N GLY A 115 31.15 0.74 -5.41
CA GLY A 115 31.69 1.42 -4.23
C GLY A 115 30.83 1.27 -2.98
N ILE A 116 30.17 0.12 -2.81
CA ILE A 116 29.22 -0.12 -1.71
C ILE A 116 29.98 -0.48 -0.44
N GLU A 117 29.71 0.26 0.63
CA GLU A 117 30.21 -0.05 1.96
C GLU A 117 29.22 -0.97 2.71
N GLY A 118 29.75 -1.97 3.40
CA GLY A 118 28.96 -2.97 4.13
C GLY A 118 28.62 -4.20 3.29
N ASP A 119 27.74 -5.05 3.82
CA ASP A 119 27.40 -6.32 3.16
C ASP A 119 26.29 -6.13 2.13
N ILE A 120 26.42 -6.83 1.02
CA ILE A 120 25.37 -6.94 0.01
C ILE A 120 24.25 -7.82 0.58
N ILE A 121 23.03 -7.38 0.35
CA ILE A 121 21.81 -8.04 0.78
C ILE A 121 21.02 -8.37 -0.48
N PRO A 122 20.92 -9.62 -0.90
CA PRO A 122 20.22 -9.98 -2.12
C PRO A 122 18.76 -9.52 -2.13
N MET A 123 18.03 -9.72 -1.03
CA MET A 123 16.68 -9.21 -0.83
C MET A 123 16.49 -8.74 0.61
N SER A 124 15.99 -7.52 0.80
CA SER A 124 15.61 -7.01 2.11
C SER A 124 14.13 -6.67 2.19
N CYS A 125 13.55 -6.86 3.37
CA CYS A 125 12.13 -6.64 3.64
C CYS A 125 11.92 -6.38 5.13
N ILE A 126 10.69 -6.01 5.50
CA ILE A 126 10.25 -5.93 6.90
C ILE A 126 8.99 -6.77 7.05
N VAL A 127 9.11 -7.90 7.71
CA VAL A 127 7.98 -8.83 7.91
C VAL A 127 6.92 -8.20 8.79
N ASN A 128 5.66 -8.39 8.45
CA ASN A 128 4.47 -7.79 9.08
C ASN A 128 4.41 -6.26 9.03
N ASN A 129 5.07 -5.64 8.05
CA ASN A 129 5.02 -4.20 7.87
C ASN A 129 4.49 -3.84 6.48
N GLY A 130 3.17 -3.89 6.32
CA GLY A 130 2.44 -3.35 5.16
C GLY A 130 3.17 -3.57 3.83
N ASP A 131 3.61 -2.47 3.25
CA ASP A 131 4.20 -2.43 1.92
C ASP A 131 5.62 -3.02 1.83
N GLN A 132 6.28 -3.27 2.95
CA GLN A 132 7.62 -3.85 3.00
C GLN A 132 7.62 -5.36 3.25
N ASP A 133 6.45 -5.97 3.37
CA ASP A 133 6.32 -7.40 3.64
C ASP A 133 6.53 -8.24 2.37
N PRO A 134 7.39 -9.25 2.38
CA PRO A 134 7.66 -10.10 1.22
C PRO A 134 6.50 -11.04 0.89
N ALA A 135 5.43 -11.08 1.70
CA ALA A 135 4.25 -11.92 1.47
C ALA A 135 3.61 -11.69 0.09
N ILE A 136 3.79 -10.49 -0.50
CA ILE A 136 3.32 -10.20 -1.87
C ILE A 136 3.85 -11.21 -2.90
N LEU A 137 5.04 -11.79 -2.69
CA LEU A 137 5.63 -12.79 -3.56
C LEU A 137 4.88 -14.13 -3.53
N ILE A 138 4.09 -14.39 -2.47
CA ILE A 138 3.26 -15.60 -2.35
C ILE A 138 2.15 -15.62 -3.42
N ASN A 139 1.81 -14.47 -4.01
CA ASN A 139 0.91 -14.39 -5.16
C ASN A 139 1.37 -15.25 -6.35
N GLY A 140 2.65 -15.54 -6.47
CA GLY A 140 3.18 -16.49 -7.45
C GLY A 140 2.66 -17.92 -7.30
N PHE A 141 2.13 -18.27 -6.12
CA PHE A 141 1.66 -19.61 -5.77
C PHE A 141 0.13 -19.71 -5.68
N GLY A 142 -0.58 -18.61 -5.75
CA GLY A 142 -2.05 -18.56 -5.73
C GLY A 142 -2.55 -17.12 -5.72
N GLU A 143 -3.59 -16.87 -6.49
CA GLU A 143 -4.15 -15.54 -6.70
C GLU A 143 -4.64 -14.92 -5.38
N GLY A 144 -4.23 -13.68 -5.10
CA GLY A 144 -4.60 -12.96 -3.89
C GLY A 144 -3.99 -13.46 -2.58
N TYR A 145 -3.05 -14.41 -2.60
CA TYR A 145 -2.49 -14.98 -1.37
C TYR A 145 -1.58 -14.03 -0.61
N GLY A 146 -0.89 -13.14 -1.30
CA GLY A 146 -0.01 -12.14 -0.71
C GLY A 146 -0.60 -10.72 -0.71
N ASP A 147 -1.90 -10.59 -0.85
CA ASP A 147 -2.62 -9.34 -1.00
C ASP A 147 -2.72 -8.52 0.31
N ALA A 148 -3.27 -7.29 0.17
CA ALA A 148 -3.46 -6.33 1.26
C ALA A 148 -4.26 -6.85 2.47
N ASP A 149 -5.07 -7.88 2.29
CA ASP A 149 -5.77 -8.57 3.38
C ASP A 149 -4.96 -9.72 4.02
N LYS A 150 -3.64 -9.73 3.80
CA LYS A 150 -2.73 -10.74 4.33
C LYS A 150 -2.84 -10.95 5.85
N ASP A 151 -3.14 -9.90 6.60
CA ASP A 151 -3.34 -10.00 8.05
C ASP A 151 -4.57 -10.83 8.43
N ARG A 152 -5.54 -10.92 7.52
CA ARG A 152 -6.77 -11.72 7.67
C ARG A 152 -6.70 -13.01 6.88
N HIS A 153 -5.74 -13.12 5.96
CA HIS A 153 -5.59 -14.22 5.02
C HIS A 153 -6.86 -14.53 4.22
N ILE A 154 -7.60 -13.49 3.85
CA ILE A 154 -8.83 -13.62 3.08
C ILE A 154 -8.52 -13.26 1.62
N ALA A 155 -8.87 -14.16 0.72
CA ALA A 155 -8.85 -13.91 -0.71
C ALA A 155 -10.25 -14.18 -1.31
N VAL A 156 -10.57 -13.45 -2.38
CA VAL A 156 -11.77 -13.66 -3.17
C VAL A 156 -11.35 -14.20 -4.52
N THR A 157 -11.85 -15.39 -4.86
CA THR A 157 -11.54 -16.05 -6.13
C THR A 157 -12.35 -15.44 -7.28
N ASP A 158 -11.95 -15.71 -8.53
CA ASP A 158 -12.66 -15.21 -9.73
C ASP A 158 -14.13 -15.64 -9.79
N ASP A 159 -14.48 -16.79 -9.21
CA ASP A 159 -15.85 -17.26 -9.07
C ASP A 159 -16.57 -16.69 -7.82
N LEU A 160 -16.04 -15.59 -7.27
CA LEU A 160 -16.59 -14.84 -6.14
C LEU A 160 -16.75 -15.65 -4.84
N LYS A 161 -15.90 -16.66 -4.64
CA LYS A 161 -15.84 -17.39 -3.38
C LYS A 161 -14.82 -16.73 -2.45
N VAL A 162 -15.21 -16.57 -1.21
CA VAL A 162 -14.31 -16.14 -0.13
C VAL A 162 -13.58 -17.36 0.41
N ILE A 163 -12.26 -17.32 0.38
CA ILE A 163 -11.39 -18.39 0.92
C ILE A 163 -10.45 -17.84 1.98
N CYS A 164 -9.99 -18.72 2.88
CA CYS A 164 -8.86 -18.43 3.75
C CYS A 164 -7.58 -18.87 3.01
N ALA A 165 -6.79 -17.91 2.56
CA ALA A 165 -5.55 -18.17 1.82
C ALA A 165 -4.56 -19.04 2.62
N ALA A 166 -4.43 -18.79 3.94
CA ALA A 166 -3.52 -19.52 4.80
C ALA A 166 -3.82 -21.04 4.91
N THR A 167 -5.00 -21.48 4.50
CA THR A 167 -5.36 -22.92 4.45
C THR A 167 -5.10 -23.55 3.08
N GLN A 168 -4.68 -22.77 2.10
CA GLN A 168 -4.46 -23.24 0.73
C GLN A 168 -3.06 -23.83 0.57
N GLN A 169 -2.96 -24.90 -0.24
CA GLN A 169 -1.68 -25.57 -0.49
C GLN A 169 -0.63 -24.63 -1.09
N GLY A 170 -1.03 -23.77 -2.05
CA GLY A 170 -0.12 -22.80 -2.67
C GLY A 170 0.43 -21.76 -1.68
N TYR A 171 -0.36 -21.34 -0.69
CA TYR A 171 0.12 -20.46 0.36
C TYR A 171 1.25 -21.12 1.17
N ARG A 172 1.08 -22.38 1.54
CA ARG A 172 2.12 -23.16 2.22
C ARG A 172 3.38 -23.30 1.36
N GLU A 173 3.24 -23.61 0.08
CA GLU A 173 4.37 -23.72 -0.86
C GLU A 173 5.13 -22.40 -0.98
N GLY A 174 4.42 -21.27 -1.02
CA GLY A 174 5.05 -19.95 -1.01
C GLY A 174 5.81 -19.64 0.29
N LEU A 175 5.27 -20.04 1.44
CA LEU A 175 5.97 -19.92 2.71
C LEU A 175 7.20 -20.84 2.79
N ASP A 176 7.09 -22.09 2.33
CA ASP A 176 8.21 -23.03 2.28
C ASP A 176 9.33 -22.48 1.36
N TRP A 177 8.97 -21.84 0.25
CA TRP A 177 9.92 -21.18 -0.64
C TRP A 177 10.58 -19.96 0.02
N LEU A 178 9.83 -19.05 0.64
CA LEU A 178 10.39 -17.91 1.39
C LEU A 178 11.31 -18.37 2.52
N HIS A 179 10.95 -19.44 3.23
CA HIS A 179 11.79 -20.06 4.25
C HIS A 179 13.10 -20.60 3.65
N LYS A 180 13.05 -21.22 2.47
CA LYS A 180 14.25 -21.65 1.74
C LYS A 180 15.15 -20.46 1.43
N LEU A 181 14.61 -19.38 0.84
CA LEU A 181 15.39 -18.19 0.53
C LEU A 181 16.08 -17.60 1.78
N TYR A 182 15.35 -17.56 2.91
CA TYR A 182 15.91 -17.10 4.18
C TYR A 182 17.04 -18.00 4.68
N SER A 183 16.83 -19.32 4.65
CA SER A 183 17.82 -20.29 5.13
C SER A 183 19.10 -20.32 4.28
N GLU A 184 19.02 -19.92 3.02
CA GLU A 184 20.16 -19.80 2.10
C GLU A 184 20.83 -18.41 2.14
N ASN A 185 20.47 -17.54 3.10
CA ASN A 185 20.97 -16.17 3.24
C ASN A 185 20.69 -15.28 2.01
N LEU A 186 19.57 -15.51 1.33
CA LEU A 186 19.11 -14.68 0.23
C LEU A 186 18.20 -13.54 0.70
N ILE A 187 17.67 -13.62 1.93
CA ILE A 187 16.86 -12.60 2.60
C ILE A 187 17.66 -11.99 3.76
N ASP A 188 17.52 -10.70 3.97
CA ASP A 188 18.12 -9.97 5.09
C ASP A 188 17.79 -10.68 6.43
N PRO A 189 18.78 -11.10 7.20
CA PRO A 189 18.53 -11.79 8.46
C PRO A 189 17.83 -10.91 9.50
N GLU A 190 17.87 -9.58 9.35
CA GLU A 190 17.20 -8.64 10.23
C GLU A 190 15.73 -8.36 9.81
N CYS A 191 15.21 -9.00 8.77
CA CYS A 191 13.87 -8.75 8.23
C CYS A 191 12.74 -8.87 9.26
N PHE A 192 12.92 -9.64 10.34
CA PHE A 192 11.94 -9.80 11.42
C PHE A 192 12.07 -8.75 12.54
N THR A 193 13.14 -7.98 12.58
CA THR A 193 13.47 -7.11 13.72
C THR A 193 13.85 -5.70 13.34
N GLN A 194 14.18 -5.45 12.08
CA GLN A 194 14.58 -4.10 11.65
C GLN A 194 13.39 -3.16 11.56
N GLU A 195 13.63 -1.92 11.98
CA GLU A 195 12.70 -0.81 11.85
C GLU A 195 12.85 -0.13 10.47
N TRP A 196 11.83 0.61 10.05
CA TRP A 196 11.83 1.37 8.78
C TRP A 196 13.08 2.24 8.60
N SER A 197 13.51 2.94 9.63
CA SER A 197 14.71 3.79 9.56
C SER A 197 16.00 3.02 9.24
N THR A 198 16.15 1.81 9.80
CA THR A 198 17.28 0.92 9.51
C THR A 198 17.20 0.39 8.08
N TYR A 199 16.00 -0.03 7.66
CA TYR A 199 15.73 -0.49 6.31
C TYR A 199 16.10 0.58 5.28
N VAL A 200 15.61 1.81 5.44
CA VAL A 200 15.94 2.95 4.57
C VAL A 200 17.44 3.26 4.58
N SER A 201 18.09 3.23 5.74
CA SER A 201 19.51 3.52 5.86
C SER A 201 20.38 2.52 5.07
N LYS A 202 20.08 1.24 5.15
CA LYS A 202 20.74 0.19 4.37
C LYS A 202 20.50 0.36 2.86
N GLY A 203 19.27 0.70 2.46
CA GLY A 203 18.91 0.96 1.07
C GLY A 203 19.67 2.14 0.49
N LYS A 204 19.68 3.29 1.19
CA LYS A 204 20.45 4.48 0.78
C LYS A 204 21.96 4.26 0.72
N ALA A 205 22.46 3.25 1.42
CA ALA A 205 23.84 2.79 1.28
C ALA A 205 24.06 1.88 0.06
N GLY A 206 23.04 1.67 -0.79
CA GLY A 206 23.09 0.88 -2.02
C GLY A 206 23.22 -0.63 -1.82
N ARG A 207 22.82 -1.15 -0.65
CA ARG A 207 23.12 -2.54 -0.25
C ARG A 207 22.15 -3.58 -0.77
N TYR A 208 21.03 -3.20 -1.38
CA TYR A 208 19.93 -4.09 -1.74
C TYR A 208 19.93 -4.50 -3.21
N GLY A 209 19.71 -5.78 -3.48
CA GLY A 209 19.39 -6.30 -4.80
C GLY A 209 17.89 -6.25 -5.09
N VAL A 210 17.07 -6.55 -4.08
CA VAL A 210 15.60 -6.48 -4.14
C VAL A 210 15.08 -5.80 -2.87
N CYS A 211 14.08 -4.95 -3.03
CA CYS A 211 13.43 -4.27 -1.92
C CYS A 211 11.92 -4.12 -2.16
N PHE A 212 11.19 -3.74 -1.11
CA PHE A 212 9.73 -3.56 -1.11
C PHE A 212 9.37 -2.18 -0.60
N SER A 213 8.56 -1.44 -1.34
CA SER A 213 8.06 -0.12 -0.96
C SER A 213 6.92 0.30 -1.88
N TRP A 214 6.09 1.25 -1.45
CA TRP A 214 5.15 1.93 -2.35
C TRP A 214 5.87 2.84 -3.36
N ASP A 215 7.08 3.29 -3.04
CA ASP A 215 7.96 4.06 -3.91
C ASP A 215 9.41 3.78 -3.53
N VAL A 216 10.20 3.32 -4.51
CA VAL A 216 11.61 3.00 -4.30
C VAL A 216 12.46 4.24 -3.99
N ALA A 217 12.00 5.44 -4.38
CA ALA A 217 12.67 6.71 -4.04
C ALA A 217 12.77 6.95 -2.53
N ASN A 218 11.94 6.28 -1.72
CA ASN A 218 12.09 6.30 -0.26
C ASN A 218 13.33 5.58 0.22
N ILE A 219 13.86 4.65 -0.58
CA ILE A 219 14.90 3.70 -0.19
C ILE A 219 16.22 4.02 -0.89
N ASP A 220 16.18 4.38 -2.19
CA ASP A 220 17.36 4.59 -3.00
C ASP A 220 17.05 5.50 -4.20
N ASN A 221 18.02 5.68 -5.10
CA ASN A 221 17.88 6.43 -6.34
C ASN A 221 16.97 5.68 -7.33
N LEU A 222 15.89 6.31 -7.72
CA LEU A 222 14.87 5.73 -8.60
C LEU A 222 15.42 5.17 -9.92
N THR A 223 16.48 5.78 -10.48
CA THR A 223 17.01 5.41 -11.80
C THR A 223 17.72 4.05 -11.85
N ASP A 224 18.07 3.51 -10.70
CA ASP A 224 18.83 2.25 -10.59
C ASP A 224 17.91 1.03 -10.43
N TRP A 225 16.61 1.26 -10.35
CA TRP A 225 15.62 0.25 -10.01
C TRP A 225 14.56 0.08 -11.09
N GLU A 226 14.10 -1.14 -11.26
CA GLU A 226 12.90 -1.45 -12.03
C GLU A 226 11.90 -2.22 -11.17
N PRO A 227 10.58 -2.05 -11.44
CA PRO A 227 9.57 -2.90 -10.83
C PRO A 227 9.84 -4.37 -11.14
N LEU A 228 9.86 -5.22 -10.12
CA LEU A 228 9.91 -6.66 -10.31
C LEU A 228 8.57 -7.10 -10.90
N PRO A 229 8.54 -7.79 -12.06
CA PRO A 229 7.29 -8.31 -12.59
C PRO A 229 6.68 -9.33 -11.63
N ALA A 230 5.39 -9.55 -11.76
CA ALA A 230 4.72 -10.59 -10.99
C ALA A 230 5.30 -11.96 -11.33
N LEU A 231 5.80 -12.66 -10.32
CA LEU A 231 6.44 -13.96 -10.48
C LEU A 231 5.40 -15.08 -10.57
N THR A 232 5.68 -16.12 -11.34
CA THR A 232 4.86 -17.34 -11.39
C THR A 232 5.65 -18.54 -10.91
N ALA A 233 4.99 -19.43 -10.17
CA ALA A 233 5.49 -20.79 -9.98
C ALA A 233 5.09 -21.65 -11.19
N ASP A 234 6.03 -22.38 -11.80
CA ASP A 234 5.90 -23.06 -13.11
C ASP A 234 4.69 -23.98 -13.31
N THR A 235 4.04 -24.39 -12.24
CA THR A 235 2.98 -25.42 -12.30
C THR A 235 1.57 -24.84 -12.22
N ARG A 236 1.42 -23.51 -12.21
CA ARG A 236 0.13 -22.88 -11.89
C ARG A 236 -0.34 -21.98 -13.01
N ASN A 237 -1.57 -22.19 -13.44
CA ASN A 237 -2.25 -21.30 -14.38
C ASN A 237 -2.98 -20.21 -13.59
N ILE A 238 -2.22 -19.26 -13.05
CA ILE A 238 -2.73 -18.12 -12.29
C ILE A 238 -2.31 -16.80 -12.98
N THR A 239 -3.04 -15.74 -12.71
CA THR A 239 -2.62 -14.38 -13.06
C THR A 239 -1.89 -13.79 -11.85
N PRO A 240 -0.56 -13.76 -11.84
CA PRO A 240 0.18 -13.29 -10.67
C PRO A 240 0.04 -11.78 -10.52
N GLN A 241 0.10 -11.31 -9.28
CA GLN A 241 0.03 -9.91 -8.91
C GLN A 241 1.22 -9.54 -8.03
N ASN A 242 1.79 -8.37 -8.23
CA ASN A 242 2.87 -7.84 -7.40
C ASN A 242 2.54 -6.46 -6.81
N GLY A 243 1.32 -6.01 -6.95
CA GLY A 243 0.81 -4.75 -6.44
C GLY A 243 -0.17 -4.93 -5.29
N SER A 244 -0.34 -3.89 -4.49
CA SER A 244 -1.41 -3.79 -3.51
C SER A 244 -2.61 -3.11 -4.15
N PHE A 245 -3.73 -3.82 -4.21
CA PHE A 245 -5.02 -3.22 -4.53
C PHE A 245 -5.65 -2.76 -3.24
N THR A 246 -5.28 -1.57 -2.79
CA THR A 246 -6.07 -0.97 -1.70
C THR A 246 -7.46 -0.68 -2.25
N SER A 247 -8.48 -1.00 -1.48
CA SER A 247 -9.87 -0.67 -1.84
C SER A 247 -10.10 0.85 -1.88
N GLY A 248 -9.09 1.67 -1.58
CA GLY A 248 -9.24 3.11 -1.39
C GLY A 248 -10.18 3.44 -0.24
N PHE A 249 -10.35 2.54 0.71
CA PHE A 249 -11.28 2.69 1.82
C PHE A 249 -10.66 2.28 3.15
N GLY A 250 -10.79 3.15 4.15
CA GLY A 250 -10.37 2.89 5.53
C GLY A 250 -11.47 3.29 6.51
N ARG A 251 -12.08 2.31 7.19
CA ARG A 251 -13.27 2.48 8.02
C ARG A 251 -13.03 3.33 9.28
N GLY A 252 -11.95 3.09 10.01
CA GLY A 252 -11.72 3.60 11.36
C GLY A 252 -10.76 4.79 11.44
N LYS A 253 -10.88 5.80 10.59
CA LYS A 253 -9.85 6.85 10.47
C LYS A 253 -10.03 8.03 11.41
N CYS A 254 -11.25 8.44 11.71
CA CYS A 254 -11.50 9.58 12.57
C CYS A 254 -12.75 9.34 13.44
N VAL A 255 -12.65 9.61 14.73
CA VAL A 255 -13.76 9.51 15.68
C VAL A 255 -14.04 10.89 16.30
N VAL A 256 -15.28 11.12 16.67
CA VAL A 256 -15.67 12.26 17.50
C VAL A 256 -15.89 11.77 18.91
N THR A 257 -15.19 12.38 19.88
CA THR A 257 -15.29 11.95 21.28
C THR A 257 -16.52 12.56 21.98
N ALA A 258 -17.06 11.86 22.96
CA ALA A 258 -18.16 12.35 23.80
C ALA A 258 -17.78 13.60 24.63
N LYS A 259 -16.50 13.98 24.65
CA LYS A 259 -16.03 15.23 25.28
C LYS A 259 -16.17 16.47 24.38
N ALA A 260 -16.50 16.30 23.11
CA ALA A 260 -16.75 17.41 22.20
C ALA A 260 -17.95 18.22 22.73
N SER A 261 -17.76 19.51 22.96
CA SER A 261 -18.82 20.39 23.45
C SER A 261 -19.91 20.66 22.41
N ASN A 262 -19.58 20.51 21.13
CA ASN A 262 -20.50 20.63 20.00
C ASN A 262 -20.12 19.64 18.89
N PRO A 263 -20.56 18.37 18.99
CA PRO A 263 -20.26 17.36 17.96
C PRO A 263 -20.73 17.72 16.56
N ALA A 264 -21.89 18.41 16.45
CA ALA A 264 -22.41 18.85 15.17
C ALA A 264 -21.46 19.83 14.44
N LEU A 265 -20.87 20.78 15.17
CA LEU A 265 -19.89 21.70 14.61
C LEU A 265 -18.60 20.99 14.22
N VAL A 266 -18.14 20.03 15.04
CA VAL A 266 -16.97 19.21 14.72
C VAL A 266 -17.19 18.41 13.45
N CYS A 267 -18.35 17.77 13.30
CA CYS A 267 -18.71 17.03 12.09
C CYS A 267 -18.81 17.95 10.86
N ALA A 268 -19.42 19.12 10.98
CA ALA A 268 -19.50 20.09 9.88
C ALA A 268 -18.11 20.61 9.45
N TRP A 269 -17.17 20.76 10.38
CA TRP A 269 -15.79 21.11 10.07
C TRP A 269 -15.06 19.94 9.38
N LEU A 270 -15.18 18.72 9.91
CA LEU A 270 -14.59 17.52 9.31
C LEU A 270 -15.16 17.20 7.92
N ASP A 271 -16.41 17.57 7.66
CA ASP A 271 -17.04 17.38 6.35
C ASP A 271 -16.31 18.13 5.19
N GLN A 272 -15.58 19.20 5.51
CA GLN A 272 -14.77 19.90 4.51
C GLN A 272 -13.64 19.02 3.95
N MET A 273 -13.21 17.99 4.69
CA MET A 273 -12.22 17.02 4.21
C MET A 273 -12.75 16.15 3.05
N TYR A 274 -14.08 16.06 2.91
CA TYR A 274 -14.75 15.32 1.83
C TYR A 274 -15.18 16.22 0.66
N ALA A 275 -14.96 17.53 0.73
CA ALA A 275 -15.25 18.42 -0.38
C ALA A 275 -14.37 18.09 -1.60
N PRO A 276 -14.92 18.01 -2.83
CA PRO A 276 -14.20 17.45 -3.99
C PRO A 276 -12.85 18.12 -4.33
N LEU A 277 -12.73 19.43 -4.08
CA LEU A 277 -11.48 20.15 -4.32
C LEU A 277 -10.54 20.17 -3.11
N GLN A 278 -11.07 20.03 -1.90
CA GLN A 278 -10.28 20.05 -0.68
C GLN A 278 -9.68 18.67 -0.38
N SER A 279 -10.45 17.60 -0.65
CA SER A 279 -10.04 16.23 -0.33
C SER A 279 -8.70 15.82 -0.98
N PRO A 280 -8.45 16.01 -2.29
CA PRO A 280 -7.15 15.69 -2.87
C PRO A 280 -6.00 16.51 -2.26
N GLN A 281 -6.24 17.79 -1.93
CA GLN A 281 -5.22 18.65 -1.35
C GLN A 281 -4.78 18.20 0.04
N ASN A 282 -5.69 17.62 0.82
CA ASN A 282 -5.37 17.12 2.16
C ASN A 282 -4.41 15.93 2.13
N ASN A 283 -4.46 15.13 1.08
CA ASN A 283 -3.62 13.93 0.94
C ASN A 283 -2.33 14.18 0.15
N TRP A 284 -2.41 15.02 -0.90
CA TRP A 284 -1.38 15.06 -1.93
C TRP A 284 -0.66 16.41 -2.04
N GLY A 285 -1.26 17.48 -1.54
CA GLY A 285 -0.69 18.82 -1.61
C GLY A 285 -1.59 19.84 -2.29
N THR A 286 -1.10 21.05 -2.45
CA THR A 286 -1.90 22.22 -2.80
C THR A 286 -2.01 22.47 -4.30
N TYR A 287 -2.96 23.32 -4.67
CA TYR A 287 -2.99 24.04 -5.93
C TYR A 287 -3.20 25.53 -5.67
N GLY A 288 -2.66 26.40 -6.56
CA GLY A 288 -2.87 27.84 -6.51
C GLY A 288 -2.19 28.56 -5.33
N ASP A 289 -1.25 27.90 -4.66
CA ASP A 289 -0.41 28.54 -3.64
C ASP A 289 0.74 29.27 -4.34
N GLU A 290 0.79 30.60 -4.20
CA GLU A 290 1.82 31.45 -4.80
C GLU A 290 3.21 31.27 -4.14
N THR A 291 3.26 30.68 -2.95
CA THR A 291 4.48 30.52 -2.14
C THR A 291 4.93 29.08 -2.00
N GLY A 292 4.06 28.14 -2.38
CA GLY A 292 4.25 26.70 -2.19
C GLY A 292 4.49 25.93 -3.47
N PHE A 293 4.80 24.64 -3.30
CA PHE A 293 4.89 23.69 -4.38
C PHE A 293 3.48 23.16 -4.70
N ASN A 294 3.02 23.42 -5.92
CA ASN A 294 1.69 22.98 -6.35
C ASN A 294 1.77 21.63 -7.05
N ILE A 295 1.16 20.62 -6.46
CA ILE A 295 1.04 19.28 -7.06
C ILE A 295 -0.08 19.23 -8.10
N PHE A 296 -1.07 20.12 -7.97
CA PHE A 296 -2.24 20.14 -8.84
C PHE A 296 -2.36 21.44 -9.63
N GLU A 297 -2.96 21.29 -10.82
CA GLU A 297 -3.47 22.38 -11.64
C GLU A 297 -5.00 22.28 -11.72
N MET A 298 -5.68 23.42 -11.79
CA MET A 298 -7.12 23.45 -12.02
C MET A 298 -7.41 23.10 -13.48
N SER A 299 -8.32 22.16 -13.69
CA SER A 299 -8.81 21.72 -15.00
C SER A 299 -10.33 21.59 -14.98
N THR A 300 -10.92 21.14 -16.05
CA THR A 300 -12.34 20.79 -16.15
C THR A 300 -12.48 19.41 -16.77
N ASN A 301 -13.48 18.65 -16.30
CA ASN A 301 -13.87 17.40 -16.92
C ASN A 301 -14.70 17.63 -18.21
N ASP A 302 -15.06 16.57 -18.90
CA ASP A 302 -15.85 16.62 -20.13
C ASP A 302 -17.25 17.24 -19.95
N LYS A 303 -17.73 17.37 -18.70
CA LYS A 303 -18.99 18.01 -18.33
C LYS A 303 -18.82 19.49 -17.98
N GLY A 304 -17.58 20.03 -18.02
CA GLY A 304 -17.27 21.39 -17.64
C GLY A 304 -17.21 21.62 -16.12
N GLU A 305 -17.19 20.57 -15.30
CA GLU A 305 -17.07 20.68 -13.86
C GLU A 305 -15.57 20.85 -13.46
N PRO A 306 -15.27 21.69 -12.46
CA PRO A 306 -13.89 21.89 -12.02
C PRO A 306 -13.31 20.60 -11.43
N MET A 307 -12.08 20.29 -11.82
CA MET A 307 -11.30 19.15 -11.31
C MET A 307 -9.84 19.54 -11.09
N LEU A 308 -9.18 18.84 -10.19
CA LEU A 308 -7.73 18.94 -10.04
C LEU A 308 -7.07 17.93 -10.98
N LYS A 309 -6.06 18.39 -11.71
CA LYS A 309 -5.19 17.55 -12.54
C LYS A 309 -3.79 17.60 -11.94
N HIS A 310 -3.12 16.46 -11.90
CA HIS A 310 -1.73 16.41 -11.46
C HIS A 310 -0.86 17.28 -12.37
N ALA A 311 -0.13 18.22 -11.78
CA ALA A 311 0.85 19.00 -12.52
C ALA A 311 2.00 18.09 -12.98
N PRO A 312 2.64 18.38 -14.12
CA PRO A 312 3.84 17.65 -14.50
C PRO A 312 4.89 17.81 -13.39
N LEU A 313 5.37 16.69 -12.86
CA LEU A 313 6.49 16.69 -11.94
C LEU A 313 7.73 17.12 -12.74
N GLY A 314 8.31 18.26 -12.38
CA GLY A 314 9.63 18.65 -12.89
C GLY A 314 10.73 17.78 -12.25
N ASP A 315 11.99 18.03 -12.65
CA ASP A 315 13.18 17.31 -12.13
C ASP A 315 13.41 17.44 -10.62
N ALA A 316 12.63 18.26 -9.94
CA ALA A 316 12.63 18.44 -8.49
C ALA A 316 11.30 17.98 -7.91
N SER A 317 11.08 16.67 -7.88
CA SER A 317 10.09 16.08 -6.98
C SER A 317 10.61 16.23 -5.55
N PRO A 318 9.78 16.72 -4.60
CA PRO A 318 10.17 16.82 -3.20
C PRO A 318 10.44 15.45 -2.60
#